data_f87a8174b42bd6ad5ec111ca4af6619b
#
_entry.id   f87a8174b42bd6ad5ec111ca4af6619b
#
_cell.length_a   1.000
_cell.length_b   1.000
_cell.length_c   1.000
_cell.angle_alpha   90.00
_cell.angle_beta   90.00
_cell.angle_gamma   90.00
#
_symmetry.space_group_name_H-M   'P 1'
#
loop_
_entity.id
_entity.type
_entity.pdbx_description
1 polymer ?
#
loop_
_entity_poly.entity_id
_entity_poly.type
_entity_poly.pdbx_seq_one_letter_code
_entity_poly.pdbx_strand_id
1 'polypeptide(L)'
;MAQIDDHTKRGLDTAYSDTGAYNALDFAMEQKLRNGLTTSFVGRVDACSGKGSDDGSGSVSATQLTAQADASGKSLPMPSMSRLPYVRVQGGIAALIIDPVPGDIALFSSCKQDISRIKQGTDAPVPAGSYRQFSQSDSVMVGAIHTKKPEVWIEIKQDK
;
A
#
# COMPACT_ATOMS: atom_id res chain seq x y z
N MET A 1 -16.54 -15.29 36.51
CA MET A 1 -15.73 -14.36 35.73
C MET A 1 -15.83 -14.84 34.28
N ALA A 2 -16.69 -14.22 33.48
CA ALA A 2 -16.91 -14.66 32.10
C ALA A 2 -15.66 -14.32 31.28
N GLN A 3 -15.06 -15.34 30.69
CA GLN A 3 -13.95 -15.18 29.74
C GLN A 3 -14.51 -14.42 28.55
N ILE A 4 -14.09 -13.18 28.38
CA ILE A 4 -14.45 -12.38 27.21
C ILE A 4 -13.77 -13.05 26.02
N ASP A 5 -14.56 -13.66 25.17
CA ASP A 5 -14.11 -14.39 24.00
C ASP A 5 -13.33 -13.43 23.08
N ASP A 6 -12.12 -13.81 22.68
CA ASP A 6 -11.18 -12.99 21.90
C ASP A 6 -11.75 -12.60 20.51
N HIS A 7 -12.85 -13.23 20.12
CA HIS A 7 -13.59 -12.91 18.90
C HIS A 7 -14.31 -11.55 18.95
N THR A 8 -14.67 -11.05 20.15
CA THR A 8 -15.29 -9.72 20.31
C THR A 8 -14.29 -8.57 20.12
N LYS A 9 -12.99 -8.84 20.21
CA LYS A 9 -11.94 -7.84 19.98
C LYS A 9 -11.62 -7.59 18.52
N ARG A 10 -12.15 -8.38 17.59
CA ARG A 10 -11.94 -8.20 16.14
C ARG A 10 -12.89 -7.18 15.51
N GLY A 11 -14.04 -6.94 16.09
CA GLY A 11 -14.83 -5.75 15.83
C GLY A 11 -14.32 -4.65 16.76
N LEU A 12 -14.09 -3.48 16.28
CA LEU A 12 -13.69 -2.29 17.05
C LEU A 12 -14.69 -1.90 18.15
N ASP A 13 -15.69 -2.74 18.39
CA ASP A 13 -16.73 -2.54 19.37
C ASP A 13 -16.23 -2.93 20.76
N THR A 14 -16.26 -1.98 21.68
CA THR A 14 -15.91 -2.20 23.09
C THR A 14 -17.16 -2.03 23.95
N ALA A 15 -17.19 -2.68 25.13
CA ALA A 15 -18.29 -2.54 26.07
C ALA A 15 -18.59 -1.08 26.49
N TYR A 16 -17.73 -0.15 26.12
CA TYR A 16 -17.86 1.29 26.42
C TYR A 16 -18.33 2.11 25.23
N SER A 17 -18.36 1.56 24.01
CA SER A 17 -18.74 2.31 22.81
C SER A 17 -20.19 2.80 22.84
N ASP A 18 -21.08 2.10 23.54
CA ASP A 18 -22.50 2.41 23.68
C ASP A 18 -22.87 3.16 24.99
N THR A 19 -21.90 3.48 25.84
CA THR A 19 -22.20 4.04 27.18
C THR A 19 -22.49 5.54 27.21
N GLY A 20 -22.52 6.22 26.05
CA GLY A 20 -22.86 7.65 25.95
C GLY A 20 -22.52 8.24 24.59
N ALA A 21 -23.16 9.37 24.26
CA ALA A 21 -23.01 10.05 22.97
C ALA A 21 -21.54 10.42 22.67
N TYR A 22 -20.74 10.75 23.68
CA TYR A 22 -19.33 11.07 23.53
C TYR A 22 -18.51 9.83 23.15
N ASN A 23 -18.72 8.72 23.83
CA ASN A 23 -18.02 7.47 23.55
C ASN A 23 -18.42 6.87 22.19
N ALA A 24 -19.69 7.01 21.79
CA ALA A 24 -20.16 6.60 20.47
C ALA A 24 -19.53 7.45 19.36
N LEU A 25 -19.36 8.76 19.58
CA LEU A 25 -18.70 9.65 18.63
C LEU A 25 -17.20 9.33 18.51
N ASP A 26 -16.53 9.12 19.63
CA ASP A 26 -15.09 8.78 19.66
C ASP A 26 -14.84 7.45 18.94
N PHE A 27 -15.65 6.43 19.23
CA PHE A 27 -15.63 5.16 18.53
C PHE A 27 -15.86 5.31 17.02
N ALA A 28 -16.84 6.11 16.59
CA ALA A 28 -17.11 6.35 15.18
C ALA A 28 -15.94 7.07 14.50
N MET A 29 -15.30 8.02 15.19
CA MET A 29 -14.09 8.69 14.70
C MET A 29 -12.91 7.74 14.59
N GLU A 30 -12.66 6.90 15.59
CA GLU A 30 -11.61 5.87 15.53
C GLU A 30 -11.84 4.90 14.38
N GLN A 31 -13.06 4.43 14.19
CA GLN A 31 -13.42 3.56 13.08
C GLN A 31 -13.14 4.22 11.73
N LYS A 32 -13.54 5.47 11.57
CA LYS A 32 -13.31 6.24 10.35
C LYS A 32 -11.82 6.45 10.07
N LEU A 33 -11.03 6.73 11.10
CA LEU A 33 -9.58 6.87 10.98
C LEU A 33 -8.91 5.54 10.60
N ARG A 34 -9.21 4.47 11.31
CA ARG A 34 -8.60 3.14 11.06
C ARG A 34 -8.96 2.56 9.70
N ASN A 35 -10.20 2.74 9.26
CA ASN A 35 -10.67 2.19 7.98
C ASN A 35 -10.43 3.11 6.79
N GLY A 36 -10.27 4.43 7.04
CA GLY A 36 -10.11 5.44 5.99
C GLY A 36 -8.67 5.85 5.69
N LEU A 37 -7.71 5.54 6.57
CA LEU A 37 -6.32 5.93 6.40
C LEU A 37 -5.46 4.73 6.03
N THR A 38 -5.14 4.59 4.76
CA THR A 38 -4.13 3.64 4.29
C THR A 38 -2.83 4.39 4.06
N THR A 39 -1.86 4.23 4.96
CA THR A 39 -0.53 4.88 4.84
C THR A 39 0.45 4.02 4.08
N SER A 40 0.46 2.72 4.37
CA SER A 40 1.29 1.74 3.67
C SER A 40 0.65 0.36 3.77
N PHE A 41 0.94 -0.49 2.81
CA PHE A 41 0.51 -1.89 2.81
C PHE A 41 1.52 -2.78 2.09
N VAL A 42 1.46 -4.06 2.40
CA VAL A 42 2.23 -5.09 1.70
C VAL A 42 1.36 -5.67 0.60
N GLY A 43 1.88 -5.70 -0.62
CA GLY A 43 1.18 -6.22 -1.79
C GLY A 43 2.05 -7.16 -2.61
N ARG A 44 1.39 -8.00 -3.39
CA ARG A 44 2.03 -8.83 -4.40
C ARG A 44 1.89 -8.15 -5.74
N VAL A 45 2.98 -8.09 -6.49
CA VAL A 45 2.99 -7.62 -7.88
C VAL A 45 2.31 -8.65 -8.76
N ASP A 46 1.27 -8.24 -9.48
CA ASP A 46 0.53 -9.10 -10.41
C ASP A 46 1.05 -8.94 -11.85
N ALA A 47 1.42 -7.71 -12.23
CA ALA A 47 1.99 -7.38 -13.54
C ALA A 47 2.89 -6.14 -13.46
N CYS A 48 3.85 -6.05 -14.37
CA CYS A 48 4.71 -4.88 -14.54
C CYS A 48 4.68 -4.42 -16.00
N SER A 49 4.53 -3.11 -16.20
CA SER A 49 4.56 -2.45 -17.51
C SER A 49 5.57 -1.29 -17.52
N GLY A 50 6.07 -0.92 -18.70
CA GLY A 50 7.09 0.11 -18.85
C GLY A 50 8.46 -0.35 -18.35
N LYS A 51 8.83 -1.60 -18.64
CA LYS A 51 10.13 -2.17 -18.28
C LYS A 51 11.24 -1.54 -19.12
N GLY A 52 12.41 -1.38 -18.48
CA GLY A 52 13.60 -0.88 -19.14
C GLY A 52 13.83 0.61 -19.01
N SER A 53 14.83 1.10 -19.72
CA SER A 53 15.36 2.46 -19.57
C SER A 53 14.64 3.51 -20.41
N ASP A 54 13.95 3.13 -21.46
CA ASP A 54 13.55 4.06 -22.52
C ASP A 54 12.27 4.85 -22.16
N ASP A 55 11.41 4.27 -21.35
CA ASP A 55 10.23 4.96 -20.82
C ASP A 55 10.46 5.36 -19.38
N GLY A 56 10.72 6.60 -19.08
CA GLY A 56 11.01 7.12 -17.73
C GLY A 56 10.03 6.71 -16.60
N SER A 57 8.95 6.00 -16.91
CA SER A 57 7.89 5.64 -15.98
C SER A 57 7.48 4.17 -16.07
N GLY A 58 8.03 3.35 -15.19
CA GLY A 58 7.50 2.01 -14.97
C GLY A 58 6.28 2.01 -14.03
N SER A 59 5.34 1.12 -14.27
CA SER A 59 4.19 0.92 -13.38
C SER A 59 3.89 -0.55 -13.14
N VAL A 60 3.33 -0.86 -11.98
CA VAL A 60 2.92 -2.20 -11.58
C VAL A 60 1.42 -2.26 -11.31
N SER A 61 0.86 -3.44 -11.49
CA SER A 61 -0.42 -3.82 -10.89
C SER A 61 -0.15 -4.69 -9.68
N ALA A 62 -0.86 -4.49 -8.58
CA ALA A 62 -0.62 -5.23 -7.36
C ALA A 62 -1.92 -5.51 -6.60
N THR A 63 -1.92 -6.62 -5.86
CA THR A 63 -3.00 -7.00 -4.94
C THR A 63 -2.47 -6.96 -3.51
N GLN A 64 -3.20 -6.30 -2.61
CA GLN A 64 -2.87 -6.25 -1.19
C GLN A 64 -2.93 -7.66 -0.59
N LEU A 65 -1.92 -8.03 0.21
CA LEU A 65 -1.84 -9.34 0.86
C LEU A 65 -2.55 -9.39 2.22
N THR A 66 -2.64 -8.26 2.91
CA THR A 66 -3.40 -8.16 4.16
C THR A 66 -4.88 -7.95 3.85
N ALA A 67 -5.64 -9.04 3.83
CA ALA A 67 -7.07 -8.99 3.57
C ALA A 67 -7.86 -8.61 4.82
N GLN A 68 -9.01 -7.98 4.62
CA GLN A 68 -10.01 -7.84 5.65
C GLN A 68 -10.68 -9.20 5.89
N ALA A 69 -11.08 -9.47 7.12
CA ALA A 69 -11.82 -10.67 7.47
C ALA A 69 -13.29 -10.31 7.76
N ASP A 70 -14.20 -11.18 7.37
CA ASP A 70 -15.59 -11.11 7.80
C ASP A 70 -15.76 -11.51 9.27
N ALA A 71 -16.97 -11.43 9.80
CA ALA A 71 -17.29 -11.80 11.17
C ALA A 71 -16.99 -13.28 11.49
N SER A 72 -16.89 -14.15 10.49
CA SER A 72 -16.51 -15.56 10.62
C SER A 72 -15.00 -15.79 10.57
N GLY A 73 -14.21 -14.74 10.33
CA GLY A 73 -12.76 -14.81 10.19
C GLY A 73 -12.30 -15.22 8.79
N LYS A 74 -13.20 -15.30 7.81
CA LYS A 74 -12.85 -15.59 6.42
C LYS A 74 -12.34 -14.33 5.73
N SER A 75 -11.23 -14.47 5.03
CA SER A 75 -10.64 -13.37 4.25
C SER A 75 -11.55 -12.93 3.11
N LEU A 76 -11.77 -11.63 3.01
CA LEU A 76 -12.47 -11.03 1.87
C LEU A 76 -11.51 -10.85 0.69
N PRO A 77 -11.97 -11.04 -0.55
CA PRO A 77 -11.13 -10.82 -1.71
C PRO A 77 -10.75 -9.34 -1.82
N MET A 78 -9.46 -9.08 -2.03
CA MET A 78 -8.94 -7.74 -2.21
C MET A 78 -8.85 -7.42 -3.72
N PRO A 79 -9.30 -6.23 -4.14
CA PRO A 79 -9.20 -5.82 -5.54
C PRO A 79 -7.73 -5.61 -5.94
N SER A 80 -7.41 -5.91 -7.19
CA SER A 80 -6.13 -5.56 -7.77
C SER A 80 -6.13 -4.07 -8.14
N MET A 81 -5.03 -3.41 -7.81
CA MET A 81 -4.78 -2.01 -8.14
C MET A 81 -3.87 -1.95 -9.36
N SER A 82 -4.12 -1.04 -10.27
CA SER A 82 -3.35 -0.89 -11.50
C SER A 82 -2.65 0.46 -11.60
N ARG A 83 -1.63 0.54 -12.45
CA ARG A 83 -0.86 1.76 -12.72
C ARG A 83 -0.26 2.39 -11.46
N LEU A 84 0.31 1.56 -10.58
CA LEU A 84 1.08 2.04 -9.44
C LEU A 84 2.52 2.28 -9.89
N PRO A 85 3.06 3.49 -9.79
CA PRO A 85 4.46 3.74 -10.10
C PRO A 85 5.36 3.01 -9.10
N TYR A 86 6.55 2.61 -9.53
CA TYR A 86 7.56 2.06 -8.63
C TYR A 86 8.81 2.94 -8.59
N VAL A 87 9.46 2.96 -7.44
CA VAL A 87 10.65 3.76 -7.21
C VAL A 87 11.84 3.15 -7.96
N ARG A 88 12.55 3.98 -8.70
CA ARG A 88 13.87 3.70 -9.29
C ARG A 88 14.93 4.47 -8.52
N VAL A 89 16.08 3.88 -8.30
CA VAL A 89 17.21 4.59 -7.67
C VAL A 89 17.89 5.42 -8.76
N GLN A 90 17.53 6.70 -8.84
CA GLN A 90 18.05 7.57 -9.89
C GLN A 90 18.37 8.97 -9.36
N GLY A 91 19.34 9.62 -10.00
CA GLY A 91 19.73 10.99 -9.72
C GLY A 91 20.52 11.58 -10.88
N GLY A 92 20.17 12.80 -11.32
CA GLY A 92 20.77 13.41 -12.49
C GLY A 92 20.61 12.55 -13.74
N ILE A 93 21.71 12.16 -14.35
CA ILE A 93 21.77 11.34 -15.57
C ILE A 93 22.00 9.83 -15.31
N ALA A 94 22.07 9.43 -14.05
CA ALA A 94 22.38 8.04 -13.67
C ALA A 94 21.19 7.38 -12.97
N ALA A 95 20.93 6.11 -13.30
CA ALA A 95 19.89 5.32 -12.69
C ALA A 95 20.33 3.87 -12.47
N LEU A 96 19.88 3.27 -11.38
CA LEU A 96 19.87 1.83 -11.17
C LEU A 96 18.42 1.36 -11.31
N ILE A 97 18.13 0.63 -12.38
CA ILE A 97 16.78 0.17 -12.72
C ILE A 97 16.68 -1.31 -12.38
N ILE A 98 15.80 -1.64 -11.46
CA ILE A 98 15.45 -3.01 -11.11
C ILE A 98 13.95 -3.14 -11.32
N ASP A 99 13.56 -3.77 -12.41
CA ASP A 99 12.16 -3.92 -12.75
C ASP A 99 11.50 -5.02 -11.91
N PRO A 100 10.36 -4.74 -11.25
CA PRO A 100 9.61 -5.74 -10.51
C PRO A 100 9.11 -6.87 -11.42
N VAL A 101 9.02 -8.08 -10.87
CA VAL A 101 8.54 -9.26 -11.55
C VAL A 101 7.21 -9.71 -10.92
N PRO A 102 6.25 -10.25 -11.70
CA PRO A 102 5.05 -10.84 -11.15
C PRO A 102 5.37 -11.90 -10.09
N GLY A 103 4.72 -11.78 -8.93
CA GLY A 103 4.97 -12.60 -7.74
C GLY A 103 5.86 -11.96 -6.69
N ASP A 104 6.51 -10.83 -6.98
CA ASP A 104 7.28 -10.10 -5.97
C ASP A 104 6.36 -9.56 -4.88
N ILE A 105 6.82 -9.65 -3.63
CA ILE A 105 6.14 -9.05 -2.47
C ILE A 105 6.83 -7.74 -2.15
N ALA A 106 6.07 -6.66 -2.11
CA ALA A 106 6.61 -5.32 -2.00
C ALA A 106 5.84 -4.45 -1.01
N LEU A 107 6.52 -3.42 -0.51
CA LEU A 107 5.92 -2.35 0.27
C LEU A 107 5.40 -1.27 -0.67
N PHE A 108 4.16 -0.89 -0.44
CA PHE A 108 3.50 0.22 -1.11
C PHE A 108 3.21 1.34 -0.10
N SER A 109 3.48 2.57 -0.48
CA SER A 109 3.16 3.76 0.31
C SER A 109 2.07 4.55 -0.39
N SER A 110 0.98 4.83 0.33
CA SER A 110 -0.16 5.58 -0.20
C SER A 110 0.10 7.08 -0.10
N CYS A 111 -0.18 7.80 -1.17
CA CYS A 111 -0.09 9.24 -1.19
C CYS A 111 -1.31 9.87 -0.49
N LYS A 112 -1.09 11.02 0.16
CA LYS A 112 -2.17 11.76 0.81
C LYS A 112 -3.28 12.16 -0.16
N GLN A 113 -2.91 12.54 -1.37
CA GLN A 113 -3.83 13.04 -2.39
C GLN A 113 -3.78 12.17 -3.64
N ASP A 114 -4.78 12.31 -4.49
CA ASP A 114 -4.87 11.67 -5.80
C ASP A 114 -3.71 12.11 -6.71
N ILE A 115 -2.86 11.16 -7.10
CA ILE A 115 -1.69 11.37 -7.96
C ILE A 115 -1.93 10.99 -9.42
N SER A 116 -3.19 10.83 -9.83
CA SER A 116 -3.53 10.40 -11.20
C SER A 116 -2.98 11.33 -12.29
N ARG A 117 -2.91 12.63 -12.02
CA ARG A 117 -2.31 13.61 -12.94
C ARG A 117 -0.79 13.52 -13.00
N ILE A 118 -0.14 13.23 -11.87
CA ILE A 118 1.31 13.02 -11.81
C ILE A 118 1.70 11.76 -12.59
N LYS A 119 0.90 10.70 -12.50
CA LYS A 119 1.08 9.46 -13.29
C LYS A 119 1.03 9.68 -14.81
N GLN A 120 0.50 10.81 -15.26
CA GLN A 120 0.45 11.20 -16.68
C GLN A 120 1.72 11.94 -17.14
N GLY A 121 2.71 12.11 -16.26
CA GLY A 121 4.02 12.65 -16.62
C GLY A 121 4.09 14.18 -16.59
N THR A 122 3.50 14.82 -15.57
CA THR A 122 3.69 16.26 -15.37
C THR A 122 4.86 16.54 -14.43
N ASP A 123 5.62 17.58 -14.70
CA ASP A 123 6.73 18.12 -13.89
C ASP A 123 6.35 19.41 -13.15
N ALA A 124 5.16 19.97 -13.41
CA ALA A 124 4.66 21.17 -12.77
C ALA A 124 3.68 20.84 -11.64
N PRO A 125 3.54 21.73 -10.63
CA PRO A 125 2.51 21.60 -9.62
C PRO A 125 1.11 21.56 -10.24
N VAL A 126 0.37 20.49 -9.99
CA VAL A 126 -0.99 20.30 -10.49
C VAL A 126 -1.95 20.04 -9.34
N PRO A 127 -3.20 20.50 -9.43
CA PRO A 127 -4.23 20.12 -8.48
C PRO A 127 -4.44 18.60 -8.45
N ALA A 128 -4.84 18.04 -7.31
CA ALA A 128 -5.21 16.64 -7.21
C ALA A 128 -6.29 16.28 -8.25
N GLY A 129 -6.24 15.06 -8.79
CA GLY A 129 -7.21 14.59 -9.79
C GLY A 129 -8.63 14.47 -9.25
N SER A 130 -8.77 14.21 -7.95
CA SER A 130 -10.04 14.12 -7.24
C SER A 130 -9.86 14.45 -5.76
N TYR A 131 -10.97 14.44 -4.99
CA TYR A 131 -10.95 14.61 -3.53
C TYR A 131 -10.56 13.34 -2.76
N ARG A 132 -10.14 12.27 -3.43
CA ARG A 132 -9.67 11.06 -2.75
C ARG A 132 -8.42 11.36 -1.94
N GLN A 133 -8.37 10.77 -0.75
CA GLN A 133 -7.21 10.85 0.13
C GLN A 133 -6.87 9.45 0.62
N PHE A 134 -5.58 9.17 0.78
CA PHE A 134 -5.04 7.90 1.30
C PHE A 134 -5.60 6.66 0.60
N SER A 135 -5.90 6.77 -0.69
CA SER A 135 -6.39 5.66 -1.50
C SER A 135 -5.26 4.73 -1.90
N GLN A 136 -5.48 3.44 -1.80
CA GLN A 136 -4.52 2.43 -2.26
C GLN A 136 -4.20 2.56 -3.76
N SER A 137 -5.15 3.05 -4.57
CA SER A 137 -4.92 3.33 -5.99
C SER A 137 -3.93 4.46 -6.25
N ASP A 138 -3.68 5.29 -5.24
CA ASP A 138 -2.74 6.41 -5.28
C ASP A 138 -1.44 6.08 -4.52
N SER A 139 -1.03 4.81 -4.56
CA SER A 139 0.20 4.34 -3.91
C SER A 139 1.36 4.24 -4.88
N VAL A 140 2.55 4.27 -4.31
CA VAL A 140 3.83 4.08 -4.99
C VAL A 140 4.50 2.84 -4.40
N MET A 141 4.99 1.93 -5.23
CA MET A 141 5.81 0.81 -4.77
C MET A 141 7.20 1.32 -4.38
N VAL A 142 7.56 1.12 -3.12
CA VAL A 142 8.84 1.59 -2.56
C VAL A 142 9.95 0.59 -2.86
N GLY A 143 9.68 -0.71 -2.74
CA GLY A 143 10.65 -1.75 -3.02
C GLY A 143 10.16 -3.12 -2.62
N ALA A 144 10.86 -4.16 -3.08
CA ALA A 144 10.56 -5.53 -2.72
C ALA A 144 11.00 -5.82 -1.27
N ILE A 145 10.15 -6.51 -0.51
CA ILE A 145 10.42 -6.91 0.86
C ILE A 145 10.92 -8.36 0.88
N HIS A 146 10.24 -9.22 0.15
CA HIS A 146 10.51 -10.64 0.08
C HIS A 146 10.28 -11.12 -1.33
N THR A 147 11.28 -11.77 -1.88
CA THR A 147 11.25 -12.36 -3.21
C THR A 147 11.94 -13.72 -3.16
N LYS A 148 11.96 -14.42 -4.27
CA LYS A 148 12.82 -15.58 -4.44
C LYS A 148 14.29 -15.18 -4.28
N LYS A 149 15.16 -16.14 -3.97
CA LYS A 149 16.62 -15.91 -3.94
C LYS A 149 17.05 -15.23 -5.24
N PRO A 150 17.72 -14.07 -5.20
CA PRO A 150 18.15 -13.38 -6.40
C PRO A 150 19.25 -14.20 -7.11
N GLU A 151 19.20 -14.22 -8.44
CA GLU A 151 20.26 -14.82 -9.27
C GLU A 151 21.44 -13.87 -9.48
N VAL A 152 21.17 -12.56 -9.46
CA VAL A 152 22.16 -11.49 -9.58
C VAL A 152 22.00 -10.56 -8.41
N TRP A 153 23.11 -10.28 -7.69
CA TRP A 153 23.11 -9.37 -6.55
C TRP A 153 24.43 -8.61 -6.45
N ILE A 154 24.37 -7.45 -5.81
CA ILE A 154 25.53 -6.67 -5.39
C ILE A 154 25.53 -6.68 -3.86
N GLU A 155 26.57 -7.24 -3.26
CA GLU A 155 26.73 -7.28 -1.81
C GLU A 155 27.94 -6.42 -1.41
N ILE A 156 27.68 -5.44 -0.56
CA ILE A 156 28.73 -4.60 0.01
C ILE A 156 28.95 -5.06 1.44
N LYS A 157 30.07 -5.72 1.71
CA LYS A 157 30.46 -6.16 3.05
C LYS A 157 31.51 -5.21 3.61
N GLN A 158 31.41 -4.90 4.88
CA GLN A 158 32.47 -4.25 5.62
C GLN A 158 33.35 -5.36 6.20
N ASP A 159 34.60 -5.43 5.72
CA ASP A 159 35.61 -6.28 6.35
C ASP A 159 35.93 -5.73 7.74
N LYS A 160 35.94 -6.63 8.74
CA LYS A 160 36.30 -6.30 10.12
C LYS A 160 37.83 -6.30 10.29
#